data_b7b8aff0e06f2ce433e0629fe9ccb89b
#
_entry.id   b7b8aff0e06f2ce433e0629fe9ccb89b
#
_cell.length_a   1.000
_cell.length_b   1.000
_cell.length_c   1.000
_cell.angle_alpha   90.00
_cell.angle_beta   90.00
_cell.angle_gamma   90.00
#
_symmetry.space_group_name_H-M   'P 1'
#
loop_
_entity.id
_entity.type
_entity.pdbx_description
1 polymer ?
#
loop_
_entity_poly.entity_id
_entity_poly.type
_entity_poly.pdbx_seq_one_letter_code
_entity_poly.pdbx_strand_id
1 'polypeptide(L)'
;GQTAGFGQSIADLSIHSAICSGLMVDDVLVAYLYLDAREQEMQVQSDAAGFCQALCRMAGLAYANLRRLEMQIRQVKLEQDISAAREAQQLMIPKDVGVGDVFGWSHVFRPGREASGDLLDIIPLSDTTMALVVGDVTGKGAGAAILMAAAQAFLHALLSDGSEPWEAVTAVNKYVSKKSAMNIFLTLWVGIFDSELKELKYVDA
;
A
#
# COMPACT_ATOMS: atom_id res chain seq x y z
N GLY A 1 -28.78 36.81 14.70
CA GLY A 1 -30.02 36.55 13.97
C GLY A 1 -30.43 35.08 13.90
N GLN A 2 -29.76 34.15 14.65
CA GLN A 2 -30.08 32.68 14.61
C GLN A 2 -30.62 32.14 15.93
N THR A 3 -30.76 32.94 16.98
CA THR A 3 -31.26 32.49 18.29
C THR A 3 -32.82 32.52 18.42
N ALA A 4 -33.49 33.21 17.53
CA ALA A 4 -34.96 33.33 17.58
C ALA A 4 -35.72 32.04 17.18
N GLY A 5 -35.11 31.17 16.34
CA GLY A 5 -35.76 29.94 15.88
C GLY A 5 -35.78 28.81 16.92
N PHE A 6 -34.82 28.76 17.83
CA PHE A 6 -34.73 27.71 18.88
C PHE A 6 -35.79 27.88 19.97
N GLY A 7 -36.05 29.11 20.36
CA GLY A 7 -37.10 29.40 21.38
C GLY A 7 -38.52 29.05 20.94
N GLN A 8 -38.85 29.29 19.66
CA GLN A 8 -40.15 28.93 19.07
C GLN A 8 -40.31 27.41 18.96
N SER A 9 -39.30 26.69 18.57
CA SER A 9 -39.33 25.23 18.45
C SER A 9 -39.55 24.53 19.80
N ILE A 10 -38.97 25.06 20.90
CA ILE A 10 -39.16 24.53 22.24
C ILE A 10 -40.60 24.74 22.72
N ALA A 11 -41.20 25.91 22.45
CA ALA A 11 -42.55 26.23 22.79
C ALA A 11 -43.58 25.38 22.01
N ASP A 12 -43.34 25.22 20.68
CA ASP A 12 -44.20 24.43 19.78
C ASP A 12 -44.17 22.92 20.13
N LEU A 13 -43.08 22.41 20.69
CA LEU A 13 -42.92 21.01 21.08
C LEU A 13 -43.31 20.74 22.54
N SER A 14 -43.77 21.77 23.30
CA SER A 14 -44.17 21.66 24.72
C SER A 14 -43.07 21.04 25.63
N ILE A 15 -41.80 21.36 25.36
CA ILE A 15 -40.67 20.85 26.11
C ILE A 15 -40.59 21.58 27.46
N HIS A 16 -40.76 20.85 28.57
CA HIS A 16 -40.68 21.39 29.92
C HIS A 16 -39.29 21.30 30.53
N SER A 17 -38.56 20.26 30.18
CA SER A 17 -37.16 20.10 30.60
C SER A 17 -36.39 19.31 29.58
N ALA A 18 -35.10 19.59 29.44
CA ALA A 18 -34.21 18.86 28.51
C ALA A 18 -32.81 18.68 29.13
N ILE A 19 -32.19 17.57 28.81
CA ILE A 19 -30.79 17.29 29.10
C ILE A 19 -30.06 17.08 27.76
N CYS A 20 -28.94 17.76 27.62
CA CYS A 20 -28.05 17.56 26.48
C CYS A 20 -26.65 17.24 27.01
N SER A 21 -26.11 16.07 26.67
CA SER A 21 -24.77 15.63 27.06
C SER A 21 -23.94 15.35 25.83
N GLY A 22 -22.69 15.88 25.78
CA GLY A 22 -21.76 15.64 24.69
C GLY A 22 -21.11 14.27 24.82
N LEU A 23 -21.06 13.54 23.71
CA LEU A 23 -20.26 12.33 23.55
C LEU A 23 -18.88 12.71 23.02
N MET A 24 -17.87 12.54 23.86
CA MET A 24 -16.49 12.92 23.56
C MET A 24 -15.67 11.68 23.21
N VAL A 25 -14.81 11.80 22.21
CA VAL A 25 -13.79 10.81 21.83
C VAL A 25 -12.47 11.53 21.64
N ASP A 26 -11.45 11.18 22.42
CA ASP A 26 -10.14 11.84 22.41
C ASP A 26 -10.26 13.39 22.48
N ASP A 27 -11.08 13.88 23.42
CA ASP A 27 -11.40 15.30 23.61
C ASP A 27 -12.13 16.00 22.44
N VAL A 28 -12.54 15.23 21.43
CA VAL A 28 -13.33 15.73 20.30
C VAL A 28 -14.79 15.38 20.50
N LEU A 29 -15.68 16.37 20.37
CA LEU A 29 -17.11 16.17 20.41
C LEU A 29 -17.58 15.50 19.10
N VAL A 30 -18.11 14.26 19.21
CA VAL A 30 -18.56 13.49 18.04
C VAL A 30 -20.07 13.37 17.92
N ALA A 31 -20.78 13.50 19.03
CA ALA A 31 -22.25 13.41 19.08
C ALA A 31 -22.82 14.06 20.35
N TYR A 32 -24.14 14.18 20.38
CA TYR A 32 -24.91 14.60 21.56
C TYR A 32 -25.93 13.54 21.90
N LEU A 33 -26.09 13.30 23.20
CA LEU A 33 -27.27 12.65 23.76
C LEU A 33 -28.23 13.75 24.16
N TYR A 34 -29.43 13.76 23.59
CA TYR A 34 -30.48 14.70 23.92
C TYR A 34 -31.71 13.93 24.44
N LEU A 35 -32.22 14.35 25.61
CA LEU A 35 -33.44 13.86 26.21
C LEU A 35 -34.33 15.04 26.53
N ASP A 36 -35.63 14.95 26.27
CA ASP A 36 -36.60 15.94 26.65
C ASP A 36 -37.78 15.31 27.42
N ALA A 37 -38.43 16.12 28.25
CA ALA A 37 -39.69 15.81 28.89
C ALA A 37 -40.76 16.82 28.45
N ARG A 38 -41.88 16.31 27.91
CA ARG A 38 -42.96 17.09 27.31
C ARG A 38 -44.22 17.19 28.19
N GLU A 39 -44.35 16.32 29.19
CA GLU A 39 -45.49 16.33 30.13
C GLU A 39 -45.08 17.01 31.43
N GLN A 40 -45.99 17.81 32.03
CA GLN A 40 -45.75 18.55 33.27
C GLN A 40 -45.50 17.65 34.47
N GLU A 41 -46.02 16.43 34.44
CA GLU A 41 -45.87 15.46 35.54
C GLU A 41 -44.56 14.67 35.51
N MET A 42 -43.83 14.68 34.38
CA MET A 42 -42.52 14.06 34.26
C MET A 42 -41.42 15.05 34.72
N GLN A 43 -41.08 15.02 35.97
CA GLN A 43 -39.87 15.70 36.46
C GLN A 43 -38.65 14.84 36.15
N VAL A 44 -37.68 15.46 35.46
CA VAL A 44 -36.36 14.84 35.31
C VAL A 44 -35.74 14.66 36.70
N GLN A 45 -35.40 13.43 37.08
CA GLN A 45 -34.78 13.13 38.37
C GLN A 45 -33.46 13.91 38.52
N SER A 46 -33.12 14.27 39.75
CA SER A 46 -31.97 15.13 40.05
C SER A 46 -30.61 14.56 39.62
N ASP A 47 -30.52 13.24 39.43
CA ASP A 47 -29.32 12.51 38.99
C ASP A 47 -29.30 12.17 37.49
N ALA A 48 -30.37 12.47 36.74
CA ALA A 48 -30.48 12.15 35.31
C ALA A 48 -29.36 12.79 34.46
N ALA A 49 -28.95 14.00 34.83
CA ALA A 49 -27.82 14.65 34.11
C ALA A 49 -26.51 13.89 34.31
N GLY A 50 -26.22 13.44 35.54
CA GLY A 50 -25.05 12.62 35.82
C GLY A 50 -25.07 11.26 35.11
N PHE A 51 -26.27 10.64 35.07
CA PHE A 51 -26.49 9.40 34.34
C PHE A 51 -26.22 9.58 32.81
N CYS A 52 -26.76 10.62 32.19
CA CYS A 52 -26.54 10.94 30.79
C CYS A 52 -25.06 11.19 30.50
N GLN A 53 -24.36 11.91 31.39
CA GLN A 53 -22.91 12.11 31.25
C GLN A 53 -22.13 10.79 31.33
N ALA A 54 -22.50 9.89 32.27
CA ALA A 54 -21.88 8.58 32.38
C ALA A 54 -22.12 7.72 31.14
N LEU A 55 -23.34 7.71 30.61
CA LEU A 55 -23.66 7.04 29.35
C LEU A 55 -22.84 7.59 28.19
N CYS A 56 -22.73 8.92 28.05
CA CYS A 56 -21.92 9.54 27.00
C CYS A 56 -20.44 9.17 27.11
N ARG A 57 -19.91 9.10 28.36
CA ARG A 57 -18.51 8.65 28.56
C ARG A 57 -18.32 7.20 28.16
N MET A 58 -19.23 6.31 28.57
CA MET A 58 -19.17 4.88 28.20
C MET A 58 -19.31 4.68 26.70
N ALA A 59 -20.26 5.37 26.07
CA ALA A 59 -20.45 5.32 24.62
C ALA A 59 -19.22 5.87 23.87
N GLY A 60 -18.61 6.95 24.36
CA GLY A 60 -17.38 7.52 23.82
C GLY A 60 -16.21 6.54 23.88
N LEU A 61 -16.01 5.87 25.01
CA LEU A 61 -14.99 4.83 25.18
C LEU A 61 -15.25 3.63 24.27
N ALA A 62 -16.51 3.17 24.19
CA ALA A 62 -16.87 2.06 23.30
C ALA A 62 -16.60 2.41 21.83
N TYR A 63 -16.98 3.61 21.40
CA TYR A 63 -16.73 4.09 20.04
C TYR A 63 -15.25 4.25 19.75
N ALA A 64 -14.45 4.79 20.68
CA ALA A 64 -13.00 4.88 20.54
C ALA A 64 -12.36 3.50 20.35
N ASN A 65 -12.80 2.51 21.16
CA ASN A 65 -12.31 1.14 21.04
C ASN A 65 -12.70 0.50 19.72
N LEU A 66 -13.91 0.69 19.21
CA LEU A 66 -14.34 0.21 17.90
C LEU A 66 -13.48 0.82 16.78
N ARG A 67 -13.28 2.14 16.80
CA ARG A 67 -12.39 2.80 15.80
C ARG A 67 -10.98 2.27 15.84
N ARG A 68 -10.44 2.05 17.04
CA ARG A 68 -9.09 1.46 17.19
C ARG A 68 -9.01 0.07 16.58
N LEU A 69 -10.03 -0.77 16.86
CA LEU A 69 -10.11 -2.13 16.31
C LEU A 69 -10.22 -2.12 14.78
N GLU A 70 -11.05 -1.25 14.21
CA GLU A 70 -11.17 -1.09 12.75
C GLU A 70 -9.85 -0.68 12.10
N MET A 71 -9.13 0.27 12.71
CA MET A 71 -7.81 0.68 12.22
C MET A 71 -6.79 -0.46 12.28
N GLN A 72 -6.79 -1.25 13.38
CA GLN A 72 -5.91 -2.41 13.52
C GLN A 72 -6.20 -3.47 12.45
N ILE A 73 -7.48 -3.80 12.23
CA ILE A 73 -7.89 -4.76 11.19
C ILE A 73 -7.43 -4.28 9.82
N ARG A 74 -7.61 -2.99 9.51
CA ARG A 74 -7.18 -2.39 8.23
C ARG A 74 -5.66 -2.44 8.06
N GLN A 75 -4.93 -2.18 9.14
CA GLN A 75 -3.45 -2.25 9.11
C GLN A 75 -2.97 -3.67 8.86
N VAL A 76 -3.50 -4.66 9.59
CA VAL A 76 -3.15 -6.09 9.41
C VAL A 76 -3.45 -6.54 7.98
N LYS A 77 -4.60 -6.15 7.42
CA LYS A 77 -4.95 -6.47 6.04
C LYS A 77 -3.96 -5.87 5.04
N LEU A 78 -3.58 -4.60 5.22
CA LEU A 78 -2.59 -3.95 4.36
C LEU A 78 -1.22 -4.65 4.43
N GLU A 79 -0.79 -5.05 5.63
CA GLU A 79 0.45 -5.79 5.82
C GLU A 79 0.40 -7.17 5.13
N GLN A 80 -0.74 -7.85 5.16
CA GLN A 80 -0.95 -9.12 4.44
C GLN A 80 -0.88 -8.92 2.92
N ASP A 81 -1.53 -7.88 2.38
CA ASP A 81 -1.52 -7.58 0.95
C ASP A 81 -0.08 -7.27 0.45
N ILE A 82 0.70 -6.52 1.25
CA ILE A 82 2.12 -6.24 0.95
C ILE A 82 2.96 -7.53 1.01
N SER A 83 2.72 -8.39 2.00
CA SER A 83 3.42 -9.67 2.12
C SER A 83 3.15 -10.57 0.91
N ALA A 84 1.89 -10.67 0.47
CA ALA A 84 1.52 -11.45 -0.71
C ALA A 84 2.18 -10.91 -2.00
N ALA A 85 2.24 -9.59 -2.17
CA ALA A 85 2.94 -8.98 -3.30
C ALA A 85 4.44 -9.30 -3.28
N ARG A 86 5.06 -9.29 -2.10
CA ARG A 86 6.46 -9.66 -1.92
C ARG A 86 6.72 -11.14 -2.23
N GLU A 87 5.85 -12.04 -1.78
CA GLU A 87 5.95 -13.45 -2.09
C GLU A 87 5.87 -13.70 -3.59
N ALA A 88 4.94 -13.04 -4.28
CA ALA A 88 4.83 -13.10 -5.73
C ALA A 88 6.11 -12.59 -6.43
N GLN A 89 6.70 -11.49 -5.94
CA GLN A 89 7.96 -10.94 -6.46
C GLN A 89 9.13 -11.92 -6.26
N GLN A 90 9.20 -12.61 -5.13
CA GLN A 90 10.26 -13.60 -4.86
C GLN A 90 10.24 -14.77 -5.86
N LEU A 91 9.07 -15.11 -6.41
CA LEU A 91 8.97 -16.14 -7.46
C LEU A 91 9.58 -15.71 -8.79
N MET A 92 9.76 -14.39 -9.00
CA MET A 92 10.38 -13.85 -10.21
C MET A 92 11.92 -13.77 -10.14
N ILE A 93 12.48 -13.94 -8.93
CA ILE A 93 13.92 -13.92 -8.72
C ILE A 93 14.48 -15.28 -9.13
N PRO A 94 15.59 -15.34 -9.90
CA PRO A 94 16.22 -16.59 -10.26
C PRO A 94 16.71 -17.35 -9.00
N LYS A 95 16.95 -18.65 -9.12
CA LYS A 95 17.50 -19.45 -8.02
C LYS A 95 18.88 -18.90 -7.63
N ASP A 96 19.19 -18.94 -6.32
CA ASP A 96 20.45 -18.40 -5.77
C ASP A 96 21.71 -19.00 -6.40
N VAL A 97 21.61 -20.25 -6.86
CA VAL A 97 22.69 -20.97 -7.53
C VAL A 97 22.11 -21.75 -8.70
N GLY A 98 22.76 -21.65 -9.83
CA GLY A 98 22.51 -22.48 -10.99
C GLY A 98 23.82 -23.04 -11.52
N VAL A 99 23.78 -24.29 -11.98
CA VAL A 99 24.89 -24.97 -12.62
C VAL A 99 24.37 -25.59 -13.91
N GLY A 100 24.85 -25.06 -15.03
CA GLY A 100 24.68 -25.68 -16.34
C GLY A 100 25.98 -26.32 -16.80
N ASP A 101 25.97 -26.95 -17.96
CA ASP A 101 27.16 -27.62 -18.51
C ASP A 101 28.30 -26.63 -18.81
N VAL A 102 27.98 -25.39 -19.13
CA VAL A 102 28.92 -24.36 -19.55
C VAL A 102 28.95 -23.17 -18.58
N PHE A 103 27.83 -22.87 -17.94
CA PHE A 103 27.70 -21.73 -17.03
C PHE A 103 27.37 -22.20 -15.61
N GLY A 104 28.03 -21.54 -14.63
CA GLY A 104 27.62 -21.55 -13.25
C GLY A 104 27.42 -20.13 -12.76
N TRP A 105 26.36 -19.89 -11.98
CA TRP A 105 26.11 -18.60 -11.35
C TRP A 105 25.73 -18.74 -9.90
N SER A 106 26.02 -17.72 -9.16
CA SER A 106 25.49 -17.55 -7.80
C SER A 106 25.21 -16.08 -7.56
N HIS A 107 24.14 -15.80 -6.83
CA HIS A 107 23.82 -14.44 -6.42
C HIS A 107 23.37 -14.42 -4.96
N VAL A 108 23.36 -13.24 -4.37
CA VAL A 108 22.77 -12.98 -3.06
C VAL A 108 21.78 -11.86 -3.21
N PHE A 109 20.50 -12.17 -3.05
CA PHE A 109 19.43 -11.20 -3.06
C PHE A 109 18.83 -11.07 -1.65
N ARG A 110 18.84 -9.87 -1.09
CA ARG A 110 18.28 -9.58 0.24
C ARG A 110 17.15 -8.58 0.12
N PRO A 111 15.91 -9.04 -0.10
CA PRO A 111 14.78 -8.15 -0.23
C PRO A 111 14.58 -7.35 1.06
N GLY A 112 14.21 -6.07 0.92
CA GLY A 112 13.81 -5.21 2.03
C GLY A 112 12.52 -5.69 2.72
N ARG A 113 12.02 -4.93 3.69
CA ARG A 113 10.76 -5.24 4.38
C ARG A 113 9.52 -5.06 3.50
N GLU A 114 9.59 -4.18 2.52
CA GLU A 114 8.55 -3.90 1.55
C GLU A 114 8.87 -4.56 0.20
N ALA A 115 7.89 -4.62 -0.71
CA ALA A 115 8.17 -5.00 -2.10
C ALA A 115 9.22 -4.04 -2.69
N SER A 116 10.23 -4.58 -3.37
CA SER A 116 11.43 -3.86 -3.80
C SER A 116 11.36 -3.43 -5.27
N GLY A 117 12.05 -2.33 -5.59
CA GLY A 117 12.35 -1.92 -6.96
C GLY A 117 13.51 -2.68 -7.60
N ASP A 118 14.27 -3.45 -6.80
CA ASP A 118 15.43 -4.20 -7.27
C ASP A 118 15.02 -5.27 -8.29
N LEU A 119 15.76 -5.35 -9.39
CA LEU A 119 15.59 -6.31 -10.48
C LEU A 119 16.84 -7.16 -10.61
N LEU A 120 16.68 -8.45 -10.64
CA LEU A 120 17.70 -9.44 -10.97
C LEU A 120 17.05 -10.51 -11.84
N ASP A 121 17.63 -10.78 -13.01
CA ASP A 121 17.24 -11.90 -13.85
C ASP A 121 18.45 -12.59 -14.46
N ILE A 122 18.36 -13.90 -14.62
CA ILE A 122 19.36 -14.76 -15.25
C ILE A 122 18.63 -15.64 -16.24
N ILE A 123 18.83 -15.37 -17.52
CA ILE A 123 18.05 -15.95 -18.61
C ILE A 123 18.97 -16.82 -19.45
N PRO A 124 18.89 -18.16 -19.38
CA PRO A 124 19.54 -19.04 -20.33
C PRO A 124 18.92 -18.85 -21.71
N LEU A 125 19.71 -18.41 -22.70
CA LEU A 125 19.27 -18.19 -24.07
C LEU A 125 19.57 -19.39 -24.97
N SER A 126 20.69 -20.07 -24.68
CA SER A 126 21.10 -21.33 -25.35
C SER A 126 22.02 -22.12 -24.42
N ASP A 127 22.57 -23.23 -24.89
CA ASP A 127 23.56 -24.00 -24.14
C ASP A 127 24.86 -23.19 -23.88
N THR A 128 25.17 -22.22 -24.72
CA THR A 128 26.40 -21.45 -24.67
C THR A 128 26.21 -19.96 -24.40
N THR A 129 24.95 -19.50 -24.33
CA THR A 129 24.61 -18.07 -24.22
C THR A 129 23.66 -17.80 -23.08
N MET A 130 23.95 -16.79 -22.28
CA MET A 130 23.15 -16.42 -21.10
C MET A 130 22.99 -14.91 -21.02
N ALA A 131 21.79 -14.42 -20.74
CA ALA A 131 21.58 -13.03 -20.40
C ALA A 131 21.52 -12.82 -18.88
N LEU A 132 22.09 -11.71 -18.46
CA LEU A 132 22.08 -11.19 -17.08
C LEU A 132 21.42 -9.81 -17.08
N VAL A 133 20.50 -9.62 -16.17
CA VAL A 133 19.81 -8.34 -15.98
C VAL A 133 19.90 -7.93 -14.52
N VAL A 134 20.38 -6.72 -14.28
CA VAL A 134 20.40 -6.09 -12.96
C VAL A 134 19.81 -4.70 -13.09
N GLY A 135 18.96 -4.29 -12.18
CA GLY A 135 18.37 -2.97 -12.23
C GLY A 135 17.75 -2.56 -10.90
N ASP A 136 17.37 -1.30 -10.82
CA ASP A 136 16.66 -0.74 -9.67
C ASP A 136 15.70 0.37 -10.13
N VAL A 137 14.46 0.28 -9.64
CA VAL A 137 13.42 1.27 -9.87
C VAL A 137 13.41 2.26 -8.72
N THR A 138 13.49 3.54 -9.02
CA THR A 138 13.39 4.57 -7.99
C THR A 138 12.07 4.51 -7.24
N GLY A 139 12.16 4.68 -5.91
CA GLY A 139 11.02 4.62 -5.02
C GLY A 139 10.96 3.33 -4.22
N LYS A 140 9.90 3.17 -3.44
CA LYS A 140 9.67 2.01 -2.57
C LYS A 140 8.21 1.58 -2.61
N GLY A 141 7.97 0.31 -2.23
CA GLY A 141 6.63 -0.23 -2.09
C GLY A 141 6.02 -0.72 -3.41
N ALA A 142 4.71 -0.91 -3.42
CA ALA A 142 3.99 -1.61 -4.48
C ALA A 142 4.16 -0.97 -5.88
N GLY A 143 4.26 0.36 -5.96
CA GLY A 143 4.42 1.04 -7.26
C GLY A 143 5.74 0.71 -7.94
N ALA A 144 6.85 0.77 -7.22
CA ALA A 144 8.17 0.41 -7.72
C ALA A 144 8.23 -1.09 -8.08
N ALA A 145 7.68 -1.95 -7.22
CA ALA A 145 7.64 -3.39 -7.45
C ALA A 145 6.84 -3.79 -8.71
N ILE A 146 5.71 -3.15 -8.97
CA ILE A 146 4.90 -3.41 -10.18
C ILE A 146 5.67 -2.98 -11.44
N LEU A 147 6.32 -1.83 -11.40
CA LEU A 147 7.10 -1.34 -12.53
C LEU A 147 8.32 -2.23 -12.80
N MET A 148 9.00 -2.65 -11.72
CA MET A 148 10.10 -3.62 -11.78
C MET A 148 9.65 -4.93 -12.42
N ALA A 149 8.54 -5.53 -11.94
CA ALA A 149 8.01 -6.77 -12.48
C ALA A 149 7.63 -6.66 -13.97
N ALA A 150 7.04 -5.53 -14.37
CA ALA A 150 6.72 -5.25 -15.77
C ALA A 150 8.00 -5.13 -16.62
N ALA A 151 9.02 -4.41 -16.14
CA ALA A 151 10.29 -4.26 -16.81
C ALA A 151 11.02 -5.60 -16.94
N GLN A 152 11.07 -6.41 -15.87
CA GLN A 152 11.67 -7.74 -15.88
C GLN A 152 10.99 -8.65 -16.90
N ALA A 153 9.66 -8.79 -16.84
CA ALA A 153 8.93 -9.63 -17.78
C ALA A 153 9.15 -9.21 -19.24
N PHE A 154 9.23 -7.90 -19.48
CA PHE A 154 9.42 -7.38 -20.83
C PHE A 154 10.86 -7.61 -21.33
N LEU A 155 11.87 -7.38 -20.47
CA LEU A 155 13.27 -7.72 -20.79
C LEU A 155 13.44 -9.22 -21.03
N HIS A 156 12.89 -10.05 -20.14
CA HIS A 156 12.95 -11.50 -20.26
C HIS A 156 12.40 -11.99 -21.61
N ALA A 157 11.23 -11.51 -22.00
CA ALA A 157 10.59 -11.87 -23.26
C ALA A 157 11.43 -11.45 -24.49
N LEU A 158 11.90 -10.19 -24.50
CA LEU A 158 12.70 -9.67 -25.62
C LEU A 158 14.04 -10.38 -25.76
N LEU A 159 14.75 -10.60 -24.66
CA LEU A 159 16.03 -11.28 -24.68
C LEU A 159 15.89 -12.75 -25.08
N SER A 160 14.85 -13.43 -24.59
CA SER A 160 14.54 -14.81 -24.96
C SER A 160 14.14 -14.97 -26.44
N ASP A 161 13.59 -13.91 -27.05
CA ASP A 161 13.25 -13.86 -28.48
C ASP A 161 14.46 -13.42 -29.36
N GLY A 162 15.64 -13.26 -28.75
CA GLY A 162 16.88 -12.99 -29.47
C GLY A 162 17.19 -11.50 -29.73
N SER A 163 16.50 -10.59 -29.03
CA SER A 163 16.86 -9.16 -29.11
C SER A 163 18.24 -8.89 -28.53
N GLU A 164 18.98 -8.01 -29.15
CA GLU A 164 20.25 -7.50 -28.62
C GLU A 164 19.97 -6.65 -27.34
N PRO A 165 20.92 -6.56 -26.39
CA PRO A 165 20.72 -5.85 -25.11
C PRO A 165 20.23 -4.41 -25.28
N TRP A 166 20.80 -3.67 -26.26
CA TRP A 166 20.44 -2.28 -26.51
C TRP A 166 19.01 -2.12 -27.10
N GLU A 167 18.54 -3.09 -27.87
CA GLU A 167 17.16 -3.09 -28.39
C GLU A 167 16.16 -3.33 -27.28
N ALA A 168 16.43 -4.33 -26.44
CA ALA A 168 15.59 -4.66 -25.28
C ALA A 168 15.49 -3.47 -24.32
N VAL A 169 16.60 -2.85 -23.93
CA VAL A 169 16.65 -1.66 -23.06
C VAL A 169 15.91 -0.47 -23.69
N THR A 170 16.10 -0.22 -24.99
CA THR A 170 15.40 0.86 -25.70
C THR A 170 13.89 0.65 -25.69
N ALA A 171 13.43 -0.59 -25.92
CA ALA A 171 12.01 -0.92 -25.89
C ALA A 171 11.39 -0.74 -24.48
N VAL A 172 12.09 -1.21 -23.45
CA VAL A 172 11.67 -1.04 -22.04
C VAL A 172 11.65 0.43 -21.66
N ASN A 173 12.68 1.21 -21.99
CA ASN A 173 12.70 2.65 -21.73
C ASN A 173 11.51 3.36 -22.38
N LYS A 174 11.20 3.04 -23.63
CA LYS A 174 10.06 3.59 -24.36
C LYS A 174 8.70 3.23 -23.70
N TYR A 175 8.60 2.03 -23.13
CA TYR A 175 7.42 1.58 -22.40
C TYR A 175 7.32 2.29 -21.05
N VAL A 176 8.37 2.26 -20.25
CA VAL A 176 8.42 2.84 -18.90
C VAL A 176 8.16 4.34 -18.94
N SER A 177 8.84 5.09 -19.84
CA SER A 177 8.68 6.54 -19.98
C SER A 177 7.24 6.98 -20.33
N LYS A 178 6.44 6.10 -20.94
CA LYS A 178 5.03 6.36 -21.25
C LYS A 178 4.08 6.04 -20.09
N LYS A 179 4.49 5.20 -19.15
CA LYS A 179 3.63 4.63 -18.11
C LYS A 179 3.99 5.10 -16.71
N SER A 180 5.21 5.59 -16.49
CA SER A 180 5.66 6.10 -15.20
C SER A 180 5.35 7.59 -15.03
N ALA A 181 5.20 8.02 -13.77
CA ALA A 181 5.17 9.43 -13.42
C ALA A 181 6.56 10.07 -13.62
N MET A 182 6.64 11.41 -13.77
CA MET A 182 7.86 12.14 -14.11
C MET A 182 9.08 11.89 -13.19
N ASN A 183 8.87 11.32 -12.00
CA ASN A 183 9.93 11.13 -11.00
C ASN A 183 10.30 9.64 -10.82
N ILE A 184 9.77 8.74 -11.64
CA ILE A 184 10.07 7.31 -11.54
C ILE A 184 10.92 6.93 -12.73
N PHE A 185 12.12 6.45 -12.46
CA PHE A 185 13.04 5.94 -13.46
C PHE A 185 13.61 4.59 -12.99
N LEU A 186 14.19 3.87 -13.92
CA LEU A 186 14.79 2.56 -13.75
C LEU A 186 16.24 2.64 -14.23
N THR A 187 17.18 2.25 -13.38
CA THR A 187 18.55 1.98 -13.81
C THR A 187 18.67 0.52 -14.23
N LEU A 188 19.35 0.26 -15.32
CA LEU A 188 19.47 -1.08 -15.89
C LEU A 188 20.90 -1.36 -16.34
N TRP A 189 21.38 -2.55 -16.00
CA TRP A 189 22.49 -3.18 -16.65
C TRP A 189 22.00 -4.50 -17.26
N VAL A 190 22.17 -4.66 -18.57
CA VAL A 190 21.77 -5.85 -19.33
C VAL A 190 22.96 -6.35 -20.13
N GLY A 191 23.34 -7.59 -19.89
CA GLY A 191 24.47 -8.22 -20.62
C GLY A 191 24.11 -9.59 -21.14
N ILE A 192 24.60 -9.91 -22.35
CA ILE A 192 24.57 -11.26 -22.93
C ILE A 192 26.01 -11.77 -23.01
N PHE A 193 26.22 -12.89 -22.33
CA PHE A 193 27.51 -13.58 -22.35
C PHE A 193 27.43 -14.81 -23.25
N ASP A 194 28.40 -14.93 -24.17
CA ASP A 194 28.61 -16.08 -25.04
C ASP A 194 29.91 -16.80 -24.62
N SER A 195 29.79 -18.04 -24.20
CA SER A 195 30.92 -18.83 -23.71
C SER A 195 31.81 -19.39 -24.81
N GLU A 196 31.28 -19.64 -26.00
CA GLU A 196 32.05 -20.10 -27.16
C GLU A 196 32.90 -18.97 -27.71
N LEU A 197 32.27 -17.81 -27.93
CA LEU A 197 32.97 -16.63 -28.44
C LEU A 197 33.80 -15.93 -27.37
N LYS A 198 33.53 -16.24 -26.05
CA LYS A 198 34.11 -15.54 -24.90
C LYS A 198 33.85 -14.03 -24.96
N GLU A 199 32.67 -13.67 -25.42
CA GLU A 199 32.23 -12.29 -25.56
C GLU A 199 31.15 -11.93 -24.52
N LEU A 200 31.16 -10.67 -24.10
CA LEU A 200 30.12 -10.05 -23.30
C LEU A 200 29.65 -8.81 -24.05
N LYS A 201 28.43 -8.84 -24.53
CA LYS A 201 27.72 -7.67 -25.03
C LYS A 201 26.86 -7.09 -23.94
N TYR A 202 26.99 -5.81 -23.63
CA TYR A 202 26.19 -5.22 -22.55
C TYR A 202 25.76 -3.78 -22.83
N VAL A 203 24.75 -3.34 -22.11
CA VAL A 203 24.27 -1.96 -22.06
C VAL A 203 24.12 -1.57 -20.60
N ASP A 204 24.54 -0.36 -20.28
CA ASP A 204 24.35 0.32 -19.00
C ASP A 204 23.48 1.56 -19.24
N ALA A 205 22.32 1.68 -18.54
CA ALA A 205 21.29 2.69 -18.80
C ALA A 205 20.60 3.21 -17.53
#